data_e7f40e95eb103210157c16578f6aa47e
#
_entry.id   e7f40e95eb103210157c16578f6aa47e
#
_cell.length_a   1.000
_cell.length_b   1.000
_cell.length_c   1.000
_cell.angle_alpha   90.00
_cell.angle_beta   90.00
_cell.angle_gamma   90.00
#
_symmetry.space_group_name_H-M   'P 1'
#
loop_
_entity.id
_entity.type
_entity.pdbx_description
1 polymer ?
#
loop_
_entity_poly.entity_id
_entity_poly.type
_entity_poly.pdbx_seq_one_letter_code
_entity_poly.pdbx_strand_id
1 'polypeptide(L)'
;MSASPWYSTTADAAGIAPEVAERAVQWLLELQAPDVTPATVAAWRAWRAEDSRHELAWQRIESVNGRLTHLASPHNAAIARAALAPSRQHEGAGRRHALKAVLLLAGAGGVAWSAREYVPWRAWTADYRTAVGERRTLVLADGSELILNTDSAVDVRFDDAQRLVRLLAGEILVRTANAWSSTPPFVVETAQGTTLAMGPRYAVRLEDGATDVSVLLGAVRIQPARSAAHARVVPAGHRVRYSTTAVTGDVPVDDTAVAWSEGYIVARSMRLGDFIDELARYSMDPLSCDPDIADLRVSGSFPVADIGRVLDTLSMTLGVRIKTRTRFWGARSVRLVAGPTPPGAPSGAALKS
;
A
#
# COMPACT_ATOMS: atom_id res chain seq x y z
N MET A 1 -53.28 0.78 15.14
CA MET A 1 -53.25 1.65 13.96
C MET A 1 -52.16 2.69 14.16
N SER A 2 -51.32 2.86 13.19
CA SER A 2 -50.28 3.84 12.93
C SER A 2 -48.86 3.26 13.05
N ALA A 3 -48.39 2.89 11.90
CA ALA A 3 -47.02 2.51 11.61
C ALA A 3 -46.12 3.72 11.68
N SER A 4 -44.94 3.57 12.29
CA SER A 4 -43.83 4.54 12.26
C SER A 4 -42.97 4.27 11.03
N PRO A 5 -42.68 5.26 10.20
CA PRO A 5 -41.82 5.13 9.03
C PRO A 5 -40.43 5.64 9.37
N TRP A 6 -39.52 4.79 9.87
CA TRP A 6 -38.11 5.09 10.06
C TRP A 6 -37.20 4.09 9.35
N TYR A 7 -37.52 3.77 8.11
CA TYR A 7 -36.57 3.17 7.17
C TYR A 7 -36.37 4.16 6.02
N SER A 8 -35.65 5.22 6.27
CA SER A 8 -35.05 6.04 5.20
C SER A 8 -33.62 5.56 5.00
N THR A 9 -33.47 4.72 4.04
CA THR A 9 -32.39 4.52 3.09
C THR A 9 -31.28 5.56 3.17
N THR A 10 -30.19 5.21 3.90
CA THR A 10 -28.87 5.78 3.71
C THR A 10 -27.89 4.67 3.32
N ALA A 11 -28.25 3.96 2.26
CA ALA A 11 -27.40 2.92 1.65
C ALA A 11 -26.93 3.39 0.27
N ASP A 12 -26.34 4.59 0.19
CA ASP A 12 -25.71 5.08 -1.04
C ASP A 12 -24.52 5.99 -0.75
N ALA A 13 -23.60 5.49 0.09
CA ALA A 13 -22.30 6.12 0.26
C ALA A 13 -21.20 5.12 -0.19
N ALA A 14 -20.84 5.21 -1.49
CA ALA A 14 -19.60 4.72 -2.09
C ALA A 14 -19.42 3.20 -2.31
N GLY A 15 -20.46 2.46 -2.65
CA GLY A 15 -20.31 1.11 -3.19
C GLY A 15 -20.09 1.15 -4.71
N ILE A 16 -18.88 0.86 -5.20
CA ILE A 16 -18.71 0.54 -6.63
C ILE A 16 -19.38 -0.80 -6.87
N ALA A 17 -20.36 -0.84 -7.80
CA ALA A 17 -21.00 -2.08 -8.18
C ALA A 17 -19.96 -3.09 -8.72
N PRO A 18 -20.09 -4.39 -8.41
CA PRO A 18 -19.12 -5.41 -8.85
C PRO A 18 -18.89 -5.38 -10.35
N GLU A 19 -19.92 -5.13 -11.16
CA GLU A 19 -19.83 -5.06 -12.61
C GLU A 19 -18.97 -3.89 -13.10
N VAL A 20 -19.01 -2.75 -12.41
CA VAL A 20 -18.18 -1.57 -12.71
C VAL A 20 -16.72 -1.87 -12.39
N ALA A 21 -16.47 -2.56 -11.28
CA ALA A 21 -15.10 -2.98 -10.89
C ALA A 21 -14.53 -3.99 -11.89
N GLU A 22 -15.31 -4.98 -12.31
CA GLU A 22 -14.93 -5.97 -13.33
C GLU A 22 -14.60 -5.30 -14.66
N ARG A 23 -15.45 -4.35 -15.10
CA ARG A 23 -15.21 -3.62 -16.35
C ARG A 23 -13.96 -2.76 -16.29
N ALA A 24 -13.68 -2.15 -15.15
CA ALA A 24 -12.44 -1.39 -14.95
C ALA A 24 -11.18 -2.28 -15.03
N VAL A 25 -11.22 -3.50 -14.49
CA VAL A 25 -10.13 -4.49 -14.63
C VAL A 25 -9.96 -4.92 -16.09
N GLN A 26 -11.06 -5.15 -16.83
CA GLN A 26 -11.00 -5.47 -18.24
C GLN A 26 -10.32 -4.35 -19.05
N TRP A 27 -10.66 -3.08 -18.78
CA TRP A 27 -9.99 -1.94 -19.39
C TRP A 27 -8.49 -1.90 -19.10
N LEU A 28 -8.08 -2.24 -17.87
CA LEU A 28 -6.65 -2.33 -17.54
C LEU A 28 -5.93 -3.37 -18.40
N LEU A 29 -6.53 -4.54 -18.59
CA LEU A 29 -5.97 -5.61 -19.43
C LEU A 29 -5.93 -5.22 -20.91
N GLU A 30 -7.03 -4.62 -21.43
CA GLU A 30 -7.10 -4.15 -22.81
C GLU A 30 -6.05 -3.06 -23.12
N LEU A 31 -5.79 -2.15 -22.16
CA LEU A 31 -4.81 -1.09 -22.30
C LEU A 31 -3.35 -1.54 -22.10
N GLN A 32 -3.14 -2.72 -21.52
CA GLN A 32 -1.80 -3.32 -21.39
C GLN A 32 -1.44 -4.25 -22.56
N ALA A 33 -2.39 -4.53 -23.46
CA ALA A 33 -2.14 -5.35 -24.63
C ALA A 33 -1.13 -4.67 -25.58
N PRO A 34 -0.25 -5.43 -26.25
CA PRO A 34 0.78 -4.86 -27.12
C PRO A 34 0.23 -4.17 -28.37
N ASP A 35 -1.03 -4.39 -28.71
CA ASP A 35 -1.73 -3.91 -29.92
C ASP A 35 -2.87 -2.92 -29.65
N VAL A 36 -2.74 -2.11 -28.59
CA VAL A 36 -3.75 -1.09 -28.23
C VAL A 36 -3.97 -0.11 -29.37
N THR A 37 -5.23 0.01 -29.81
CA THR A 37 -5.63 0.93 -30.85
C THR A 37 -6.08 2.30 -30.29
N PRO A 38 -6.01 3.38 -31.09
CA PRO A 38 -6.61 4.67 -30.70
C PRO A 38 -8.11 4.59 -30.40
N ALA A 39 -8.82 3.66 -31.04
CA ALA A 39 -10.24 3.41 -30.80
C ALA A 39 -10.47 2.82 -29.41
N THR A 40 -9.63 1.88 -28.95
CA THR A 40 -9.68 1.32 -27.61
C THR A 40 -9.48 2.39 -26.54
N VAL A 41 -8.52 3.29 -26.75
CA VAL A 41 -8.26 4.42 -25.83
C VAL A 41 -9.43 5.40 -25.80
N ALA A 42 -10.07 5.66 -26.95
CA ALA A 42 -11.25 6.54 -27.02
C ALA A 42 -12.44 5.92 -26.29
N ALA A 43 -12.69 4.63 -26.49
CA ALA A 43 -13.78 3.91 -25.82
C ALA A 43 -13.58 3.86 -24.28
N TRP A 44 -12.35 3.63 -23.81
CA TRP A 44 -12.03 3.70 -22.39
C TRP A 44 -12.27 5.10 -21.79
N ARG A 45 -11.87 6.16 -22.49
CA ARG A 45 -12.14 7.55 -22.04
C ARG A 45 -13.63 7.86 -21.98
N ALA A 46 -14.40 7.40 -22.97
CA ALA A 46 -15.83 7.55 -22.98
C ALA A 46 -16.49 6.84 -21.79
N TRP A 47 -16.08 5.59 -21.52
CA TRP A 47 -16.57 4.83 -20.37
C TRP A 47 -16.27 5.53 -19.03
N ARG A 48 -15.07 6.11 -18.85
CA ARG A 48 -14.73 6.88 -17.64
C ARG A 48 -15.60 8.14 -17.48
N ALA A 49 -15.94 8.80 -18.57
CA ALA A 49 -16.73 10.03 -18.56
C ALA A 49 -18.25 9.78 -18.39
N GLU A 50 -18.71 8.54 -18.57
CA GLU A 50 -20.12 8.19 -18.55
C GLU A 50 -20.73 8.24 -17.13
N ASP A 51 -19.97 7.84 -16.11
CA ASP A 51 -20.40 7.83 -14.71
C ASP A 51 -19.22 8.11 -13.76
N SER A 52 -19.45 8.93 -12.75
CA SER A 52 -18.45 9.23 -11.70
C SER A 52 -17.96 7.98 -10.96
N ARG A 53 -18.78 6.93 -10.87
CA ARG A 53 -18.42 5.64 -10.29
C ARG A 53 -17.41 4.88 -11.16
N HIS A 54 -17.46 5.03 -12.49
CA HIS A 54 -16.47 4.47 -13.42
C HIS A 54 -15.11 5.14 -13.22
N GLU A 55 -15.09 6.46 -13.08
CA GLU A 55 -13.86 7.22 -12.79
C GLU A 55 -13.28 6.78 -11.43
N LEU A 56 -14.10 6.66 -10.40
CA LEU A 56 -13.67 6.22 -9.08
C LEU A 56 -13.12 4.78 -9.11
N ALA A 57 -13.77 3.87 -9.85
CA ALA A 57 -13.28 2.49 -10.04
C ALA A 57 -11.92 2.48 -10.74
N TRP A 58 -11.76 3.31 -11.77
CA TRP A 58 -10.51 3.41 -12.51
C TRP A 58 -9.37 3.93 -11.64
N GLN A 59 -9.57 5.03 -10.90
CA GLN A 59 -8.57 5.59 -9.98
C GLN A 59 -8.10 4.57 -8.94
N ARG A 60 -9.01 3.71 -8.45
CA ARG A 60 -8.67 2.62 -7.54
C ARG A 60 -7.76 1.59 -8.20
N ILE A 61 -8.05 1.21 -9.44
CA ILE A 61 -7.21 0.26 -10.19
C ILE A 61 -5.83 0.85 -10.49
N GLU A 62 -5.75 2.12 -10.87
CA GLU A 62 -4.46 2.79 -11.09
C GLU A 62 -3.59 2.81 -9.82
N SER A 63 -4.20 3.07 -8.66
CA SER A 63 -3.47 3.07 -7.38
C SER A 63 -2.88 1.68 -7.06
N VAL A 64 -3.60 0.61 -7.37
CA VAL A 64 -3.13 -0.79 -7.19
C VAL A 64 -2.05 -1.14 -8.21
N ASN A 65 -2.25 -0.78 -9.47
CA ASN A 65 -1.29 -1.09 -10.55
C ASN A 65 0.04 -0.33 -10.36
N GLY A 66 0.01 0.88 -9.83
CA GLY A 66 1.20 1.63 -9.45
C GLY A 66 2.06 0.88 -8.41
N ARG A 67 1.43 0.17 -7.46
CA ARG A 67 2.12 -0.64 -6.45
C ARG A 67 2.71 -1.93 -7.02
N LEU A 68 1.99 -2.59 -7.91
CA LEU A 68 2.45 -3.84 -8.56
C LEU A 68 3.68 -3.60 -9.44
N THR A 69 3.82 -2.41 -10.04
CA THR A 69 5.03 -2.04 -10.79
C THR A 69 6.26 -1.86 -9.91
N HIS A 70 6.11 -1.56 -8.62
CA HIS A 70 7.23 -1.51 -7.67
C HIS A 70 7.72 -2.91 -7.26
N LEU A 71 6.85 -3.92 -7.26
CA LEU A 71 7.20 -5.32 -6.95
C LEU A 71 7.88 -6.04 -8.13
N ALA A 72 7.79 -5.52 -9.35
CA ALA A 72 8.48 -6.02 -10.53
C ALA A 72 9.95 -5.57 -10.53
N SER A 73 10.75 -6.10 -9.61
CA SER A 73 12.21 -5.97 -9.62
C SER A 73 12.79 -6.48 -10.96
N PRO A 74 13.84 -5.85 -11.52
CA PRO A 74 14.51 -6.30 -12.75
C PRO A 74 14.96 -7.76 -12.70
N HIS A 75 15.21 -8.31 -11.50
CA HIS A 75 15.58 -9.71 -11.28
C HIS A 75 14.44 -10.69 -11.61
N ASN A 76 13.20 -10.38 -11.23
CA ASN A 76 12.05 -11.23 -11.50
C ASN A 76 11.59 -11.17 -12.96
N ALA A 77 11.82 -10.05 -13.64
CA ALA A 77 11.55 -9.89 -15.06
C ALA A 77 12.50 -10.72 -15.94
N ALA A 78 13.72 -11.03 -15.48
CA ALA A 78 14.67 -11.88 -16.19
C ALA A 78 14.26 -13.37 -16.11
N ILE A 79 13.76 -13.83 -14.96
CA ILE A 79 13.26 -15.20 -14.76
C ILE A 79 11.99 -15.43 -15.58
N ALA A 80 11.07 -14.48 -15.61
CA ALA A 80 9.85 -14.57 -16.42
C ALA A 80 10.15 -14.60 -17.93
N ARG A 81 11.14 -13.81 -18.40
CA ARG A 81 11.57 -13.85 -19.81
C ARG A 81 12.29 -15.14 -20.19
N ALA A 82 13.07 -15.74 -19.28
CA ALA A 82 13.73 -17.02 -19.51
C ALA A 82 12.72 -18.18 -19.59
N ALA A 83 11.62 -18.10 -18.82
CA ALA A 83 10.54 -19.11 -18.86
C ALA A 83 9.63 -18.96 -20.10
N LEU A 84 9.59 -17.78 -20.75
CA LEU A 84 8.76 -17.48 -21.91
C LEU A 84 9.53 -17.47 -23.24
N ALA A 85 10.83 -17.81 -23.25
CA ALA A 85 11.61 -17.90 -24.48
C ALA A 85 11.07 -19.01 -25.39
N PRO A 86 10.64 -18.72 -26.63
CA PRO A 86 10.13 -19.75 -27.53
C PRO A 86 11.27 -20.65 -27.99
N SER A 87 11.19 -21.91 -27.62
CA SER A 87 12.02 -22.97 -28.26
C SER A 87 11.64 -23.06 -29.74
N ARG A 88 12.58 -22.65 -30.58
CA ARG A 88 12.48 -22.90 -32.04
C ARG A 88 12.58 -24.42 -32.30
N GLN A 89 11.52 -25.02 -32.80
CA GLN A 89 11.52 -25.96 -33.93
C GLN A 89 10.21 -26.74 -34.06
N HIS A 90 9.75 -26.80 -35.28
CA HIS A 90 8.92 -27.75 -36.03
C HIS A 90 7.48 -27.36 -36.36
N GLU A 91 7.28 -27.35 -37.65
CA GLU A 91 6.07 -27.09 -38.42
C GLU A 91 5.00 -28.19 -38.25
N GLY A 92 3.75 -27.76 -38.20
CA GLY A 92 2.57 -28.65 -38.16
C GLY A 92 1.31 -27.85 -37.89
N ALA A 93 0.73 -27.28 -38.96
CA ALA A 93 -0.44 -26.44 -38.89
C ALA A 93 -1.72 -27.26 -38.61
N GLY A 94 -2.59 -26.74 -37.77
CA GLY A 94 -4.01 -27.09 -37.66
C GLY A 94 -4.51 -27.46 -36.26
N ARG A 95 -3.83 -28.25 -35.45
CA ARG A 95 -4.24 -28.63 -34.08
C ARG A 95 -3.68 -27.67 -33.01
N ARG A 96 -2.72 -26.84 -33.37
CA ARG A 96 -1.97 -25.96 -32.45
C ARG A 96 -2.72 -24.66 -32.11
N HIS A 97 -3.65 -24.23 -32.96
CA HIS A 97 -4.45 -23.00 -32.62
C HIS A 97 -5.49 -23.30 -31.54
N ALA A 98 -6.07 -24.51 -31.52
CA ALA A 98 -6.97 -24.92 -30.45
C ALA A 98 -6.24 -25.14 -29.12
N LEU A 99 -5.05 -25.71 -29.11
CA LEU A 99 -4.21 -25.88 -27.92
C LEU A 99 -3.66 -24.52 -27.40
N LYS A 100 -3.32 -23.60 -28.28
CA LYS A 100 -2.90 -22.24 -27.89
C LYS A 100 -4.06 -21.44 -27.29
N ALA A 101 -5.28 -21.60 -27.84
CA ALA A 101 -6.48 -20.97 -27.27
C ALA A 101 -6.83 -21.56 -25.88
N VAL A 102 -6.68 -22.88 -25.69
CA VAL A 102 -6.91 -23.53 -24.38
C VAL A 102 -5.79 -23.18 -23.40
N LEU A 103 -4.54 -23.05 -23.82
CA LEU A 103 -3.44 -22.61 -22.96
C LEU A 103 -3.54 -21.10 -22.62
N LEU A 104 -4.03 -20.27 -23.54
CA LEU A 104 -4.32 -18.86 -23.26
C LEU A 104 -5.51 -18.71 -22.32
N LEU A 105 -6.56 -19.54 -22.46
CA LEU A 105 -7.70 -19.56 -21.54
C LEU A 105 -7.31 -20.16 -20.17
N ALA A 106 -6.48 -21.16 -20.12
CA ALA A 106 -5.95 -21.72 -18.87
C ALA A 106 -4.96 -20.75 -18.19
N GLY A 107 -4.14 -20.06 -18.98
CA GLY A 107 -3.25 -18.99 -18.50
C GLY A 107 -4.02 -17.78 -17.97
N ALA A 108 -5.03 -17.32 -18.72
CA ALA A 108 -5.90 -16.23 -18.28
C ALA A 108 -6.76 -16.64 -17.07
N GLY A 109 -7.27 -17.89 -17.03
CA GLY A 109 -7.98 -18.44 -15.88
C GLY A 109 -7.08 -18.60 -14.64
N GLY A 110 -5.82 -19.01 -14.82
CA GLY A 110 -4.84 -19.12 -13.74
C GLY A 110 -4.41 -17.76 -13.19
N VAL A 111 -4.24 -16.76 -14.06
CA VAL A 111 -3.94 -15.38 -13.65
C VAL A 111 -5.17 -14.74 -12.98
N ALA A 112 -6.38 -14.98 -13.47
CA ALA A 112 -7.60 -14.51 -12.83
C ALA A 112 -7.86 -15.21 -11.48
N TRP A 113 -7.51 -16.49 -11.36
CA TRP A 113 -7.59 -17.23 -10.09
C TRP A 113 -6.55 -16.74 -9.08
N SER A 114 -5.29 -16.51 -9.48
CA SER A 114 -4.26 -15.96 -8.62
C SER A 114 -4.50 -14.49 -8.28
N ALA A 115 -5.05 -13.70 -9.22
CA ALA A 115 -5.46 -12.31 -8.95
C ALA A 115 -6.62 -12.23 -7.94
N ARG A 116 -7.46 -13.27 -7.86
CA ARG A 116 -8.56 -13.35 -6.88
C ARG A 116 -8.05 -13.50 -5.44
N GLU A 117 -6.87 -14.09 -5.24
CA GLU A 117 -6.21 -14.13 -3.92
C GLU A 117 -5.44 -12.83 -3.61
N TYR A 118 -5.03 -12.07 -4.63
CA TYR A 118 -4.22 -10.85 -4.48
C TYR A 118 -4.99 -9.53 -4.56
N VAL A 119 -6.25 -9.54 -5.05
CA VAL A 119 -7.08 -8.33 -4.99
C VAL A 119 -7.76 -8.28 -3.61
N PRO A 120 -7.38 -7.38 -2.70
CA PRO A 120 -7.96 -7.29 -1.36
C PRO A 120 -9.35 -6.64 -1.43
N TRP A 121 -10.29 -7.29 -2.12
CA TRP A 121 -11.65 -6.78 -2.26
C TRP A 121 -12.37 -6.62 -0.92
N ARG A 122 -11.93 -7.33 0.12
CA ARG A 122 -12.35 -7.07 1.51
C ARG A 122 -11.99 -5.66 1.97
N ALA A 123 -10.84 -5.13 1.54
CA ALA A 123 -10.48 -3.75 1.82
C ALA A 123 -11.41 -2.76 1.11
N TRP A 124 -12.11 -3.15 0.03
CA TRP A 124 -13.04 -2.28 -0.70
C TRP A 124 -14.40 -2.17 -0.03
N THR A 125 -14.79 -3.15 0.76
CA THR A 125 -16.05 -3.20 1.51
C THR A 125 -15.87 -2.87 2.99
N ALA A 126 -14.70 -2.36 3.39
CA ALA A 126 -14.39 -2.01 4.77
C ALA A 126 -15.31 -0.89 5.30
N ASP A 127 -15.63 -0.95 6.59
CA ASP A 127 -16.49 0.04 7.27
C ASP A 127 -15.90 1.46 7.20
N TYR A 128 -14.58 1.59 7.31
CA TYR A 128 -13.88 2.87 7.24
C TYR A 128 -12.64 2.76 6.35
N ARG A 129 -12.43 3.80 5.53
CA ARG A 129 -11.32 3.87 4.59
C ARG A 129 -10.77 5.27 4.47
N THR A 130 -9.52 5.33 4.00
CA THR A 130 -8.84 6.54 3.55
C THR A 130 -8.31 6.34 2.12
N ALA A 131 -8.34 7.39 1.32
CA ALA A 131 -7.67 7.43 0.02
C ALA A 131 -6.16 7.62 0.19
N VAL A 132 -5.40 7.50 -0.91
CA VAL A 132 -3.96 7.86 -0.93
C VAL A 132 -3.79 9.34 -0.57
N GLY A 133 -2.93 9.63 0.40
CA GLY A 133 -2.70 10.96 0.94
C GLY A 133 -3.72 11.43 1.97
N GLU A 134 -4.86 10.72 2.12
CA GLU A 134 -5.88 11.04 3.11
C GLU A 134 -5.52 10.46 4.49
N ARG A 135 -5.90 11.18 5.54
CA ARG A 135 -5.86 10.72 6.94
C ARG A 135 -7.20 11.00 7.58
N ARG A 136 -7.65 10.09 8.45
CA ARG A 136 -8.94 10.21 9.11
C ARG A 136 -8.85 9.78 10.57
N THR A 137 -9.42 10.59 11.46
CA THR A 137 -9.58 10.24 12.87
C THR A 137 -11.01 9.79 13.13
N LEU A 138 -11.16 8.67 13.81
CA LEU A 138 -12.42 8.09 14.23
C LEU A 138 -12.42 8.01 15.75
N VAL A 139 -13.54 8.40 16.36
CA VAL A 139 -13.81 8.13 17.76
C VAL A 139 -14.73 6.92 17.81
N LEU A 140 -14.27 5.87 18.47
CA LEU A 140 -14.99 4.61 18.58
C LEU A 140 -16.02 4.66 19.73
N ALA A 141 -16.92 3.68 19.78
CA ALA A 141 -18.01 3.64 20.74
C ALA A 141 -17.57 3.61 22.22
N ASP A 142 -16.35 3.12 22.50
CA ASP A 142 -15.74 3.09 23.83
C ASP A 142 -14.95 4.37 24.18
N GLY A 143 -14.95 5.37 23.30
CA GLY A 143 -14.18 6.59 23.43
C GLY A 143 -12.71 6.48 22.99
N SER A 144 -12.27 5.29 22.48
CA SER A 144 -10.95 5.15 21.88
C SER A 144 -10.85 5.91 20.57
N GLU A 145 -9.66 6.45 20.27
CA GLU A 145 -9.38 7.09 18.99
C GLU A 145 -8.62 6.14 18.06
N LEU A 146 -9.06 6.09 16.83
CA LEU A 146 -8.40 5.37 15.76
C LEU A 146 -8.05 6.37 14.64
N ILE A 147 -6.76 6.57 14.40
CA ILE A 147 -6.29 7.43 13.31
C ILE A 147 -5.84 6.52 12.16
N LEU A 148 -6.51 6.64 11.03
CA LEU A 148 -6.16 5.94 9.80
C LEU A 148 -5.16 6.77 9.01
N ASN A 149 -4.06 6.16 8.58
CA ASN A 149 -3.08 6.75 7.68
C ASN A 149 -3.55 6.67 6.23
N THR A 150 -2.73 7.13 5.30
CA THR A 150 -2.94 7.02 3.86
C THR A 150 -3.31 5.60 3.46
N ASP A 151 -4.30 5.47 2.55
CA ASP A 151 -4.70 4.22 1.91
C ASP A 151 -4.92 3.05 2.89
N SER A 152 -5.65 3.33 3.96
CA SER A 152 -5.96 2.37 5.02
C SER A 152 -7.42 1.94 4.96
N ALA A 153 -7.67 0.70 5.39
CA ALA A 153 -9.02 0.12 5.44
C ALA A 153 -9.18 -0.70 6.71
N VAL A 154 -10.26 -0.46 7.44
CA VAL A 154 -10.57 -1.16 8.71
C VAL A 154 -12.04 -1.52 8.80
N ASP A 155 -12.33 -2.69 9.41
CA ASP A 155 -13.63 -3.03 9.94
C ASP A 155 -13.61 -2.88 11.46
N VAL A 156 -14.71 -2.42 12.04
CA VAL A 156 -14.86 -2.22 13.48
C VAL A 156 -16.03 -3.02 14.00
N ARG A 157 -15.78 -3.92 14.96
CA ARG A 157 -16.80 -4.74 15.61
C ARG A 157 -16.64 -4.68 17.12
N PHE A 158 -17.56 -3.99 17.76
CA PHE A 158 -17.62 -3.88 19.22
C PHE A 158 -18.90 -4.55 19.69
N ASP A 159 -18.73 -5.55 20.56
CA ASP A 159 -19.79 -6.28 21.22
C ASP A 159 -19.44 -6.55 22.69
N ASP A 160 -20.28 -7.28 23.41
CA ASP A 160 -20.09 -7.57 24.83
C ASP A 160 -18.87 -8.47 25.10
N ALA A 161 -18.34 -9.16 24.09
CA ALA A 161 -17.21 -10.07 24.21
C ALA A 161 -15.88 -9.48 23.74
N GLN A 162 -15.90 -8.51 22.80
CA GLN A 162 -14.67 -7.97 22.20
C GLN A 162 -14.86 -6.56 21.64
N ARG A 163 -13.76 -5.81 21.65
CA ARG A 163 -13.57 -4.56 20.91
C ARG A 163 -12.56 -4.84 19.79
N LEU A 164 -13.07 -5.27 18.62
CA LEU A 164 -12.25 -5.73 17.52
C LEU A 164 -12.15 -4.66 16.45
N VAL A 165 -10.92 -4.33 16.07
CA VAL A 165 -10.57 -3.57 14.86
C VAL A 165 -9.81 -4.50 13.93
N ARG A 166 -10.34 -4.78 12.75
CA ARG A 166 -9.63 -5.57 11.72
C ARG A 166 -8.97 -4.63 10.72
N LEU A 167 -7.64 -4.62 10.69
CA LEU A 167 -6.87 -3.87 9.71
C LEU A 167 -6.71 -4.71 8.43
N LEU A 168 -7.32 -4.23 7.35
CA LEU A 168 -7.34 -4.89 6.03
C LEU A 168 -6.27 -4.35 5.09
N ALA A 169 -5.91 -3.07 5.24
CA ALA A 169 -4.86 -2.40 4.47
C ALA A 169 -4.33 -1.18 5.22
N GLY A 170 -3.10 -0.78 4.92
CA GLY A 170 -2.50 0.47 5.38
C GLY A 170 -1.99 0.44 6.82
N GLU A 171 -2.22 1.51 7.56
CA GLU A 171 -1.64 1.77 8.87
C GLU A 171 -2.61 2.54 9.76
N ILE A 172 -2.68 2.17 11.03
CA ILE A 172 -3.49 2.83 12.05
C ILE A 172 -2.67 3.18 13.28
N LEU A 173 -3.00 4.31 13.90
CA LEU A 173 -2.58 4.65 15.25
C LEU A 173 -3.79 4.49 16.18
N VAL A 174 -3.64 3.67 17.22
CA VAL A 174 -4.65 3.40 18.23
C VAL A 174 -4.31 4.19 19.50
N ARG A 175 -5.30 4.91 20.03
CA ARG A 175 -5.28 5.53 21.35
C ARG A 175 -6.47 4.99 22.14
N THR A 176 -6.23 4.02 23.01
CA THR A 176 -7.33 3.41 23.79
C THR A 176 -7.75 4.31 24.96
N ALA A 177 -9.04 4.52 25.11
CA ALA A 177 -9.58 5.32 26.22
C ALA A 177 -9.37 4.63 27.59
N ASN A 178 -9.51 3.28 27.64
CA ASN A 178 -9.40 2.48 28.85
C ASN A 178 -8.66 1.17 28.56
N ALA A 179 -7.32 1.19 28.58
CA ALA A 179 -6.50 0.02 28.24
C ALA A 179 -6.52 -1.07 29.33
N TRP A 180 -6.73 -0.71 30.60
CA TRP A 180 -6.43 -1.57 31.74
C TRP A 180 -7.61 -2.13 32.51
N SER A 181 -8.78 -1.53 32.42
CA SER A 181 -9.91 -1.86 33.31
C SER A 181 -11.16 -2.30 32.58
N SER A 182 -11.20 -2.27 31.29
CA SER A 182 -12.41 -2.60 30.55
C SER A 182 -12.33 -3.98 29.91
N THR A 183 -13.18 -4.84 30.38
CA THR A 183 -13.68 -5.96 29.62
C THR A 183 -14.77 -5.42 28.68
N PRO A 184 -14.74 -5.76 27.41
CA PRO A 184 -13.88 -6.69 26.68
C PRO A 184 -12.53 -6.09 26.25
N PRO A 185 -11.53 -6.96 25.93
CA PRO A 185 -10.22 -6.52 25.47
C PRO A 185 -10.28 -5.80 24.11
N PHE A 186 -9.41 -4.80 23.93
CA PHE A 186 -9.24 -4.14 22.63
C PHE A 186 -8.22 -4.92 21.78
N VAL A 187 -8.64 -5.38 20.62
CA VAL A 187 -7.85 -6.24 19.75
C VAL A 187 -7.76 -5.62 18.36
N VAL A 188 -6.56 -5.52 17.81
CA VAL A 188 -6.33 -5.29 16.38
C VAL A 188 -5.98 -6.62 15.72
N GLU A 189 -6.76 -7.03 14.72
CA GLU A 189 -6.56 -8.24 13.94
C GLU A 189 -6.02 -7.87 12.55
N THR A 190 -5.05 -8.63 12.08
CA THR A 190 -4.54 -8.60 10.70
C THR A 190 -4.53 -10.03 10.14
N ALA A 191 -4.22 -10.19 8.86
CA ALA A 191 -4.03 -11.51 8.26
C ALA A 191 -2.89 -12.32 8.92
N GLN A 192 -1.96 -11.66 9.59
CA GLN A 192 -0.80 -12.28 10.24
C GLN A 192 -1.06 -12.71 11.69
N GLY A 193 -2.09 -12.16 12.33
CA GLY A 193 -2.41 -12.49 13.73
C GLY A 193 -3.11 -11.34 14.45
N THR A 194 -3.03 -11.35 15.77
CA THR A 194 -3.71 -10.38 16.62
C THR A 194 -2.73 -9.59 17.48
N THR A 195 -3.06 -8.33 17.73
CA THR A 195 -2.38 -7.42 18.66
C THR A 195 -3.37 -6.98 19.71
N LEU A 196 -3.20 -7.48 20.93
CA LEU A 196 -4.02 -7.14 22.09
C LEU A 196 -3.43 -5.92 22.80
N ALA A 197 -4.22 -4.88 22.95
CA ALA A 197 -3.83 -3.69 23.70
C ALA A 197 -3.66 -3.98 25.19
N MET A 198 -2.48 -3.66 25.72
CA MET A 198 -2.13 -3.64 27.13
C MET A 198 -1.65 -2.24 27.56
N GLY A 199 -1.83 -1.24 26.68
CA GLY A 199 -1.40 0.14 26.88
C GLY A 199 -2.15 1.10 25.96
N PRO A 200 -2.06 2.41 26.22
CA PRO A 200 -2.98 3.36 25.62
C PRO A 200 -2.58 3.83 24.22
N ARG A 201 -1.32 3.57 23.74
CA ARG A 201 -0.91 4.15 22.44
C ARG A 201 0.07 3.26 21.68
N TYR A 202 -0.34 2.80 20.51
CA TYR A 202 0.48 1.99 19.62
C TYR A 202 0.00 2.12 18.17
N ALA A 203 0.89 1.89 17.20
CA ALA A 203 0.58 1.86 15.78
C ALA A 203 0.70 0.45 15.23
N VAL A 204 -0.15 0.12 14.27
CA VAL A 204 -0.15 -1.16 13.54
C VAL A 204 -0.14 -0.86 12.05
N ARG A 205 0.85 -1.38 11.34
CA ARG A 205 1.01 -1.23 9.89
C ARG A 205 1.04 -2.59 9.21
N LEU A 206 0.16 -2.76 8.24
CA LEU A 206 0.11 -3.94 7.41
C LEU A 206 1.10 -3.80 6.25
N GLU A 207 2.01 -4.74 6.15
CA GLU A 207 2.99 -4.88 5.07
C GLU A 207 2.71 -6.17 4.30
N ASP A 208 3.37 -6.36 3.14
CA ASP A 208 3.23 -7.61 2.39
C ASP A 208 3.74 -8.81 3.20
N GLY A 209 2.82 -9.68 3.63
CA GLY A 209 3.12 -10.89 4.39
C GLY A 209 3.53 -10.67 5.85
N ALA A 210 3.55 -9.44 6.35
CA ALA A 210 3.93 -9.10 7.71
C ALA A 210 3.09 -7.96 8.30
N THR A 211 3.15 -7.80 9.60
CA THR A 211 2.56 -6.66 10.32
C THR A 211 3.62 -6.05 11.23
N ASP A 212 3.82 -4.74 11.10
CA ASP A 212 4.69 -3.96 11.99
C ASP A 212 3.86 -3.37 13.12
N VAL A 213 4.35 -3.47 14.34
CA VAL A 213 3.74 -2.87 15.53
C VAL A 213 4.75 -2.00 16.24
N SER A 214 4.42 -0.72 16.40
CA SER A 214 5.21 0.26 17.15
C SER A 214 4.47 0.62 18.42
N VAL A 215 5.05 0.33 19.58
CA VAL A 215 4.46 0.62 20.88
C VAL A 215 5.04 1.90 21.44
N LEU A 216 4.20 2.91 21.65
CA LEU A 216 4.62 4.23 22.09
C LEU A 216 4.40 4.45 23.57
N LEU A 217 3.31 3.86 24.12
CA LEU A 217 2.99 3.96 25.53
C LEU A 217 2.30 2.68 26.01
N GLY A 218 2.74 2.14 27.14
CA GLY A 218 2.26 0.89 27.71
C GLY A 218 2.89 -0.35 27.07
N ALA A 219 2.08 -1.32 26.68
CA ALA A 219 2.52 -2.55 26.05
C ALA A 219 1.44 -3.09 25.10
N VAL A 220 1.81 -4.06 24.26
CA VAL A 220 0.87 -4.88 23.50
C VAL A 220 1.27 -6.34 23.58
N ARG A 221 0.31 -7.26 23.51
CA ARG A 221 0.58 -8.68 23.30
C ARG A 221 0.26 -9.03 21.85
N ILE A 222 1.27 -9.54 21.15
CA ILE A 222 1.16 -10.01 19.77
C ILE A 222 1.03 -11.52 19.79
N GLN A 223 0.08 -12.05 19.00
CA GLN A 223 -0.09 -13.48 18.80
C GLN A 223 -0.17 -13.77 17.29
N PRO A 224 0.85 -14.44 16.71
CA PRO A 224 0.82 -14.89 15.33
C PRO A 224 -0.33 -15.88 15.06
N ALA A 225 -0.95 -15.80 13.88
CA ALA A 225 -2.16 -16.56 13.56
C ALA A 225 -1.96 -18.09 13.58
N ARG A 226 -0.75 -18.55 13.23
CA ARG A 226 -0.42 -19.99 13.13
C ARG A 226 0.49 -20.50 14.24
N SER A 227 0.84 -19.67 15.23
CA SER A 227 1.75 -20.07 16.29
C SER A 227 1.49 -19.35 17.60
N ALA A 228 0.59 -19.92 18.42
CA ALA A 228 0.32 -19.41 19.75
C ALA A 228 1.56 -19.46 20.67
N ALA A 229 2.48 -20.40 20.45
CA ALA A 229 3.72 -20.55 21.21
C ALA A 229 4.68 -19.37 21.04
N HIS A 230 4.55 -18.59 19.97
CA HIS A 230 5.35 -17.39 19.70
C HIS A 230 4.64 -16.08 20.07
N ALA A 231 3.66 -16.16 20.98
CA ALA A 231 3.06 -14.95 21.53
C ALA A 231 4.12 -14.15 22.31
N ARG A 232 4.15 -12.82 22.07
CA ARG A 232 5.15 -11.93 22.68
C ARG A 232 4.49 -10.66 23.22
N VAL A 233 4.90 -10.24 24.41
CA VAL A 233 4.58 -8.92 24.94
C VAL A 233 5.69 -7.95 24.53
N VAL A 234 5.28 -6.84 23.92
CA VAL A 234 6.16 -5.77 23.44
C VAL A 234 5.90 -4.53 24.28
N PRO A 235 6.89 -4.01 25.02
CA PRO A 235 6.74 -2.79 25.79
C PRO A 235 6.86 -1.53 24.94
N ALA A 236 6.53 -0.38 25.52
CA ALA A 236 6.75 0.93 24.93
C ALA A 236 8.21 1.17 24.54
N GLY A 237 8.42 1.96 23.48
CA GLY A 237 9.72 2.26 22.94
C GLY A 237 10.26 1.22 21.96
N HIS A 238 9.46 0.20 21.60
CA HIS A 238 9.88 -0.88 20.71
C HIS A 238 8.96 -1.01 19.49
N ARG A 239 9.58 -1.32 18.33
CA ARG A 239 8.91 -1.77 17.13
C ARG A 239 9.31 -3.21 16.85
N VAL A 240 8.32 -4.02 16.54
CA VAL A 240 8.53 -5.41 16.11
C VAL A 240 7.73 -5.66 14.84
N ARG A 241 8.17 -6.66 14.08
CA ARG A 241 7.48 -7.21 12.91
C ARG A 241 7.02 -8.62 13.20
N TYR A 242 5.81 -8.97 12.80
CA TYR A 242 5.35 -10.35 12.92
C TYR A 242 4.73 -10.86 11.61
N SER A 243 4.93 -12.14 11.37
CA SER A 243 4.29 -12.94 10.32
C SER A 243 3.23 -13.84 10.93
N THR A 244 2.66 -14.74 10.13
CA THR A 244 1.70 -15.75 10.64
C THR A 244 2.32 -16.74 11.61
N THR A 245 3.63 -16.86 11.70
CA THR A 245 4.34 -17.88 12.48
C THR A 245 5.29 -17.35 13.53
N ALA A 246 5.81 -16.14 13.40
CA ALA A 246 6.87 -15.63 14.27
C ALA A 246 6.78 -14.12 14.48
N VAL A 247 7.29 -13.66 15.63
CA VAL A 247 7.56 -12.26 15.93
C VAL A 247 9.07 -12.03 15.82
N THR A 248 9.48 -11.08 14.99
CA THR A 248 10.87 -10.77 14.68
C THR A 248 11.15 -9.28 14.84
N GLY A 249 12.42 -8.93 14.86
CA GLY A 249 12.85 -7.54 15.04
C GLY A 249 12.64 -7.10 16.49
N ASP A 250 13.37 -6.10 16.87
CA ASP A 250 13.21 -5.35 18.11
C ASP A 250 14.01 -4.06 17.91
N VAL A 251 13.35 -3.05 17.36
CA VAL A 251 13.98 -1.80 16.99
C VAL A 251 13.45 -0.70 17.90
N PRO A 252 14.30 0.13 18.50
CA PRO A 252 13.85 1.29 19.26
C PRO A 252 12.96 2.20 18.42
N VAL A 253 11.89 2.69 19.03
CA VAL A 253 10.94 3.61 18.38
C VAL A 253 10.56 4.71 19.35
N ASP A 254 10.35 5.90 18.80
CA ASP A 254 9.80 7.06 19.51
C ASP A 254 8.59 7.64 18.77
N ASP A 255 8.11 8.78 19.23
CA ASP A 255 6.94 9.47 18.67
C ASP A 255 7.12 9.87 17.19
N THR A 256 8.36 9.91 16.67
CA THR A 256 8.59 10.23 15.26
C THR A 256 8.03 9.17 14.31
N ALA A 257 7.91 7.92 14.78
CA ALA A 257 7.33 6.83 14.00
C ALA A 257 5.84 7.06 13.67
N VAL A 258 5.16 7.90 14.43
CA VAL A 258 3.74 8.23 14.24
C VAL A 258 3.50 9.70 13.92
N ALA A 259 4.56 10.45 13.58
CA ALA A 259 4.46 11.87 13.18
C ALA A 259 3.53 12.06 11.96
N TRP A 260 3.32 11.01 11.18
CA TRP A 260 2.34 10.99 10.10
C TRP A 260 0.92 11.30 10.59
N SER A 261 0.58 10.95 11.83
CA SER A 261 -0.74 11.27 12.41
C SER A 261 -0.95 12.79 12.52
N GLU A 262 0.11 13.57 12.56
CA GLU A 262 0.12 15.04 12.55
C GLU A 262 0.40 15.63 11.17
N GLY A 263 0.70 14.79 10.18
CA GLY A 263 0.92 15.21 8.79
C GLY A 263 2.34 15.34 8.35
N TYR A 264 3.28 14.72 9.06
CA TYR A 264 4.70 14.83 8.76
C TYR A 264 5.38 13.48 8.70
N ILE A 265 6.39 13.36 7.86
CA ILE A 265 7.43 12.32 7.96
C ILE A 265 8.64 12.98 8.63
N VAL A 266 9.09 12.40 9.73
CA VAL A 266 10.31 12.85 10.42
C VAL A 266 11.45 11.91 10.09
N ALA A 267 12.44 12.42 9.34
CA ALA A 267 13.64 11.69 8.99
C ALA A 267 14.80 12.08 9.93
N ARG A 268 15.50 11.10 10.48
CA ARG A 268 16.70 11.28 11.29
C ARG A 268 17.84 10.47 10.68
N SER A 269 18.64 11.09 9.82
CA SER A 269 19.67 10.40 9.03
C SER A 269 19.14 9.19 8.28
N MET A 270 17.88 9.26 7.81
CA MET A 270 17.24 8.20 7.03
C MET A 270 17.89 8.10 5.65
N ARG A 271 18.03 6.88 5.11
CA ARG A 271 18.50 6.72 3.73
C ARG A 271 17.48 7.35 2.78
N LEU A 272 17.95 8.01 1.73
CA LEU A 272 17.06 8.65 0.74
C LEU A 272 16.11 7.63 0.10
N GLY A 273 16.61 6.41 -0.19
CA GLY A 273 15.78 5.32 -0.70
C GLY A 273 14.60 5.03 0.23
N ASP A 274 14.87 4.79 1.52
CA ASP A 274 13.85 4.48 2.53
C ASP A 274 12.87 5.66 2.74
N PHE A 275 13.38 6.89 2.66
CA PHE A 275 12.56 8.09 2.74
C PHE A 275 11.60 8.21 1.54
N ILE A 276 12.10 7.95 0.33
CA ILE A 276 11.27 8.00 -0.88
C ILE A 276 10.22 6.88 -0.89
N ASP A 277 10.56 5.69 -0.39
CA ASP A 277 9.61 4.58 -0.24
C ASP A 277 8.48 4.95 0.75
N GLU A 278 8.82 5.59 1.87
CA GLU A 278 7.81 6.08 2.81
C GLU A 278 6.97 7.22 2.22
N LEU A 279 7.60 8.19 1.52
CA LEU A 279 6.90 9.30 0.87
C LEU A 279 5.97 8.81 -0.26
N ALA A 280 6.36 7.76 -0.98
CA ALA A 280 5.59 7.17 -2.07
C ALA A 280 4.21 6.66 -1.62
N ARG A 281 4.06 6.30 -0.35
CA ARG A 281 2.75 5.89 0.22
C ARG A 281 1.69 6.99 0.15
N TYR A 282 2.11 8.25 0.15
CA TYR A 282 1.23 9.43 0.12
C TYR A 282 1.02 9.97 -1.29
N SER A 283 1.66 9.39 -2.29
CA SER A 283 1.62 9.84 -3.68
C SER A 283 0.76 8.94 -4.55
N MET A 284 -0.11 9.55 -5.37
CA MET A 284 -0.79 8.82 -6.44
C MET A 284 0.17 8.51 -7.61
N ASP A 285 1.18 9.37 -7.83
CA ASP A 285 2.22 9.13 -8.82
C ASP A 285 3.29 8.21 -8.21
N PRO A 286 3.73 7.15 -8.89
CA PRO A 286 4.84 6.32 -8.45
C PRO A 286 6.11 7.15 -8.25
N LEU A 287 6.66 7.11 -7.02
CA LEU A 287 7.95 7.71 -6.70
C LEU A 287 9.02 6.61 -6.68
N SER A 288 10.23 6.95 -7.10
CA SER A 288 11.37 6.02 -7.03
C SER A 288 12.69 6.78 -6.86
N CYS A 289 13.66 6.11 -6.24
CA CYS A 289 15.01 6.60 -6.05
C CYS A 289 15.98 5.79 -6.91
N ASP A 290 16.96 6.48 -7.51
CA ASP A 290 18.05 5.79 -8.18
C ASP A 290 18.96 5.10 -7.13
N PRO A 291 19.38 3.84 -7.34
CA PRO A 291 20.28 3.15 -6.42
C PRO A 291 21.57 3.93 -6.10
N ASP A 292 22.10 4.68 -7.06
CA ASP A 292 23.35 5.43 -6.90
C ASP A 292 23.27 6.55 -5.85
N ILE A 293 22.04 7.00 -5.53
CA ILE A 293 21.81 8.07 -4.53
C ILE A 293 20.98 7.59 -3.33
N ALA A 294 20.56 6.33 -3.32
CA ALA A 294 19.69 5.78 -2.28
C ALA A 294 20.32 5.85 -0.86
N ASP A 295 21.64 5.87 -0.77
CA ASP A 295 22.38 5.94 0.51
C ASP A 295 22.60 7.36 1.05
N LEU A 296 22.23 8.40 0.29
CA LEU A 296 22.24 9.77 0.79
C LEU A 296 21.37 9.88 2.04
N ARG A 297 21.78 10.75 2.98
CA ARG A 297 21.10 10.89 4.26
C ARG A 297 20.18 12.10 4.28
N VAL A 298 18.95 11.85 4.71
CA VAL A 298 17.89 12.85 4.84
C VAL A 298 17.62 13.08 6.31
N SER A 299 17.55 14.36 6.73
CA SER A 299 17.15 14.77 8.07
C SER A 299 16.22 15.97 8.00
N GLY A 300 15.13 15.92 8.74
CA GLY A 300 14.13 16.98 8.78
C GLY A 300 12.72 16.49 9.00
N SER A 301 11.77 17.41 9.06
CA SER A 301 10.33 17.16 9.10
C SER A 301 9.71 17.57 7.76
N PHE A 302 9.02 16.65 7.12
CA PHE A 302 8.51 16.82 5.77
C PHE A 302 6.99 16.66 5.75
N PRO A 303 6.24 17.70 5.33
CA PRO A 303 4.78 17.63 5.27
C PRO A 303 4.33 16.67 4.15
N VAL A 304 3.48 15.69 4.50
CA VAL A 304 2.98 14.71 3.51
C VAL A 304 1.89 15.26 2.60
N ALA A 305 1.35 16.44 2.91
CA ALA A 305 0.29 17.07 2.12
C ALA A 305 0.80 17.69 0.80
N ASP A 306 2.09 18.01 0.70
CA ASP A 306 2.70 18.64 -0.48
C ASP A 306 3.99 17.93 -0.87
N ILE A 307 3.82 16.81 -1.57
CA ILE A 307 4.92 15.97 -2.03
C ILE A 307 5.82 16.72 -3.00
N GLY A 308 5.24 17.57 -3.87
CA GLY A 308 6.02 18.38 -4.82
C GLY A 308 7.05 19.23 -4.10
N ARG A 309 6.60 19.97 -3.09
CA ARG A 309 7.49 20.81 -2.28
C ARG A 309 8.56 20.02 -1.52
N VAL A 310 8.20 18.83 -1.04
CA VAL A 310 9.18 17.93 -0.39
C VAL A 310 10.26 17.52 -1.38
N LEU A 311 9.88 17.10 -2.59
CA LEU A 311 10.82 16.72 -3.64
C LEU A 311 11.72 17.88 -4.08
N ASP A 312 11.17 19.08 -4.23
CA ASP A 312 11.94 20.29 -4.55
C ASP A 312 12.97 20.60 -3.46
N THR A 313 12.57 20.47 -2.18
CA THR A 313 13.47 20.65 -1.03
C THR A 313 14.62 19.65 -1.05
N LEU A 314 14.33 18.36 -1.31
CA LEU A 314 15.35 17.33 -1.45
C LEU A 314 16.30 17.60 -2.61
N SER A 315 15.75 18.06 -3.75
CA SER A 315 16.55 18.42 -4.92
C SER A 315 17.55 19.53 -4.62
N MET A 316 17.10 20.58 -3.93
CA MET A 316 17.98 21.72 -3.55
C MET A 316 19.01 21.32 -2.49
N THR A 317 18.61 20.50 -1.49
CA THR A 317 19.46 20.21 -0.33
C THR A 317 20.49 19.13 -0.64
N LEU A 318 20.13 18.11 -1.40
CA LEU A 318 20.99 16.96 -1.71
C LEU A 318 21.64 17.04 -3.08
N GLY A 319 21.32 18.07 -3.90
CA GLY A 319 21.85 18.19 -5.25
C GLY A 319 21.34 17.09 -6.19
N VAL A 320 20.21 16.47 -5.90
CA VAL A 320 19.59 15.43 -6.73
C VAL A 320 18.67 16.08 -7.78
N ARG A 321 18.41 15.40 -8.89
CA ARG A 321 17.47 15.86 -9.91
C ARG A 321 16.21 15.01 -9.93
N ILE A 322 15.09 15.67 -10.19
CA ILE A 322 13.79 15.05 -10.35
C ILE A 322 13.56 14.81 -11.85
N LYS A 323 13.39 13.55 -12.24
CA LYS A 323 12.97 13.15 -13.59
C LYS A 323 11.52 12.73 -13.57
N THR A 324 10.65 13.46 -14.23
CA THR A 324 9.26 13.10 -14.43
C THR A 324 9.11 12.43 -15.80
N ARG A 325 8.50 11.26 -15.83
CA ARG A 325 8.09 10.56 -17.05
C ARG A 325 6.57 10.53 -17.11
N THR A 326 6.00 11.06 -18.17
CA THR A 326 4.58 10.94 -18.47
C THR A 326 4.42 9.82 -19.50
N ARG A 327 3.64 8.80 -19.16
CA ARG A 327 3.29 7.72 -20.10
C ARG A 327 2.19 8.18 -21.04
N PHE A 328 2.03 7.47 -22.17
CA PHE A 328 1.12 7.81 -23.26
C PHE A 328 -0.34 8.07 -22.81
N TRP A 329 -0.78 7.42 -21.72
CA TRP A 329 -2.13 7.59 -21.14
C TRP A 329 -2.20 8.57 -19.97
N GLY A 330 -1.21 9.44 -19.81
CA GLY A 330 -1.22 10.51 -18.81
C GLY A 330 -0.70 10.11 -17.42
N ALA A 331 -0.42 8.83 -17.14
CA ALA A 331 0.19 8.41 -15.88
C ALA A 331 1.59 9.01 -15.75
N ARG A 332 1.84 9.69 -14.64
CA ARG A 332 3.14 10.29 -14.32
C ARG A 332 3.91 9.33 -13.41
N SER A 333 5.21 9.31 -13.53
CA SER A 333 6.11 8.69 -12.57
C SER A 333 7.28 9.61 -12.31
N VAL A 334 7.69 9.68 -11.05
CA VAL A 334 8.75 10.58 -10.60
C VAL A 334 9.93 9.76 -10.12
N ARG A 335 11.12 10.06 -10.62
CA ARG A 335 12.36 9.39 -10.22
C ARG A 335 13.40 10.42 -9.80
N LEU A 336 13.97 10.24 -8.63
CA LEU A 336 15.13 10.99 -8.18
C LEU A 336 16.39 10.32 -8.74
N VAL A 337 17.28 11.14 -9.32
CA VAL A 337 18.55 10.69 -9.90
C VAL A 337 19.68 11.62 -9.45
N ALA A 338 20.92 11.19 -9.61
CA ALA A 338 22.08 12.03 -9.31
C ALA A 338 22.01 13.36 -10.09
N GLY A 339 22.32 14.45 -9.40
CA GLY A 339 22.50 15.77 -10.02
C GLY A 339 23.72 15.78 -10.93
N PRO A 340 23.94 16.86 -11.72
CA PRO A 340 25.18 17.05 -12.44
C PRO A 340 26.30 17.17 -11.42
N THR A 341 27.37 16.40 -11.58
CA THR A 341 28.61 16.58 -10.80
C THR A 341 29.08 18.02 -11.02
N PRO A 342 29.31 18.81 -9.95
CA PRO A 342 29.84 20.14 -10.11
C PRO A 342 31.18 20.05 -10.87
N PRO A 343 31.41 20.93 -11.88
CA PRO A 343 32.68 20.94 -12.60
C PRO A 343 33.80 21.26 -11.60
N GLY A 344 34.66 20.29 -11.25
CA GLY A 344 35.80 20.50 -10.36
C GLY A 344 35.96 19.53 -9.19
N ALA A 345 35.10 18.54 -9.01
CA ALA A 345 35.35 17.50 -8.03
C ALA A 345 36.49 16.57 -8.55
N PRO A 346 37.61 16.39 -7.81
CA PRO A 346 38.67 15.48 -8.25
C PRO A 346 38.13 14.06 -8.30
N SER A 347 38.20 13.45 -9.49
CA SER A 347 37.98 12.03 -9.67
C SER A 347 38.89 11.29 -8.71
N GLY A 348 38.30 10.60 -7.72
CA GLY A 348 39.05 9.73 -6.80
C GLY A 348 39.64 8.55 -7.55
N ALA A 349 40.73 8.77 -8.27
CA ALA A 349 41.55 7.71 -8.81
C ALA A 349 42.38 7.12 -7.69
N ALA A 350 42.14 5.87 -7.41
CA ALA A 350 43.03 4.83 -6.93
C ALA A 350 44.27 5.27 -6.13
N LEU A 351 44.22 5.17 -4.82
CA LEU A 351 45.41 4.83 -4.03
C LEU A 351 45.45 3.30 -3.87
N LYS A 352 46.08 2.65 -4.84
CA LYS A 352 46.79 1.37 -4.64
C LYS A 352 48.20 1.72 -4.16
N SER A 353 48.53 1.34 -2.99
CA SER A 353 49.88 0.94 -2.53
C SER A 353 49.73 0.03 -1.32
#